data_3d293e3a6c9a1205810d877e22263a81
#
_entry.id   3d293e3a6c9a1205810d877e22263a81
#
_cell.length_a   1.000
_cell.length_b   1.000
_cell.length_c   1.000
_cell.angle_alpha   90.00
_cell.angle_beta   90.00
_cell.angle_gamma   90.00
#
_symmetry.space_group_name_H-M   'P 1'
#
loop_
_entity.id
_entity.type
_entity.pdbx_description
1 polymer ?
#
loop_
_entity_poly.entity_id
_entity_poly.type
_entity_poly.pdbx_seq_one_letter_code
_entity_poly.pdbx_strand_id
1 'polypeptide(L)'
;MIFTFLFGASVAVGLILLLGQLIGFKAQRAADYAHSAVQFDLRRHLNGPIDCEGIIYGPTGRVLSRFVGRFHASWQGNIGTLTERFEYDSGTVQEREWQLTLSDDGAIQADAADLVGSGSGRQSGSAVHLNYKIRLPASAGGHVLATTDWMYLGPNGTIVNRSQFHKFGLKVGELVATMRPAAVV
;
A
#
# COMPACT_ATOMS: atom_id res chain seq x y z
N MET A 1 -6.62 45.03 10.25
CA MET A 1 -7.68 44.04 10.00
C MET A 1 -7.27 42.98 8.97
N ILE A 2 -6.89 43.32 7.71
CA ILE A 2 -6.50 42.37 6.68
C ILE A 2 -5.28 41.51 7.09
N PHE A 3 -4.23 42.10 7.66
CA PHE A 3 -3.05 41.36 8.13
C PHE A 3 -3.34 40.39 9.25
N THR A 4 -4.23 40.74 10.17
CA THR A 4 -4.65 39.85 11.28
C THR A 4 -5.46 38.65 10.75
N PHE A 5 -6.30 38.90 9.74
CA PHE A 5 -7.08 37.84 9.09
C PHE A 5 -6.16 36.88 8.29
N LEU A 6 -5.23 37.40 7.50
CA LEU A 6 -4.26 36.59 6.74
C LEU A 6 -3.36 35.76 7.66
N PHE A 7 -2.88 36.36 8.77
CA PHE A 7 -2.10 35.64 9.75
C PHE A 7 -2.90 34.52 10.41
N GLY A 8 -4.14 34.77 10.83
CA GLY A 8 -5.02 33.75 11.38
C GLY A 8 -5.32 32.59 10.42
N ALA A 9 -5.57 32.91 9.13
CA ALA A 9 -5.78 31.94 8.09
C ALA A 9 -4.52 31.06 7.86
N SER A 10 -3.34 31.67 7.82
CA SER A 10 -2.07 30.94 7.66
C SER A 10 -1.79 29.98 8.83
N VAL A 11 -2.05 30.43 10.06
CA VAL A 11 -1.92 29.58 11.27
C VAL A 11 -2.90 28.41 11.22
N ALA A 12 -4.16 28.66 10.84
CA ALA A 12 -5.17 27.61 10.73
C ALA A 12 -4.79 26.57 9.67
N VAL A 13 -4.34 26.99 8.49
CA VAL A 13 -3.84 26.09 7.44
C VAL A 13 -2.63 25.31 7.92
N GLY A 14 -1.67 25.95 8.56
CA GLY A 14 -0.50 25.28 9.14
C GLY A 14 -0.89 24.21 10.16
N LEU A 15 -1.85 24.53 11.03
CA LEU A 15 -2.36 23.58 12.04
C LEU A 15 -3.08 22.39 11.39
N ILE A 16 -3.90 22.63 10.38
CA ILE A 16 -4.58 21.55 9.63
C ILE A 16 -3.58 20.62 8.95
N LEU A 17 -2.54 21.18 8.32
CA LEU A 17 -1.49 20.39 7.67
C LEU A 17 -0.69 19.60 8.71
N LEU A 18 -0.36 20.17 9.85
CA LEU A 18 0.34 19.52 10.95
C LEU A 18 -0.49 18.38 11.55
N LEU A 19 -1.76 18.64 11.84
CA LEU A 19 -2.69 17.62 12.34
C LEU A 19 -2.83 16.46 11.35
N GLY A 20 -2.91 16.76 10.05
CA GLY A 20 -2.97 15.71 9.01
C GLY A 20 -1.72 14.80 8.94
N GLN A 21 -0.59 15.25 9.50
CA GLN A 21 0.62 14.42 9.65
C GLN A 21 0.67 13.66 10.96
N LEU A 22 -0.01 14.14 12.01
CA LEU A 22 0.00 13.54 13.33
C LEU A 22 -1.17 12.58 13.57
N ILE A 23 -2.20 12.64 12.73
CA ILE A 23 -3.44 11.86 12.89
C ILE A 23 -3.78 11.19 11.56
N GLY A 24 -4.30 9.95 11.62
CA GLY A 24 -4.83 9.24 10.48
C GLY A 24 -3.82 8.32 9.80
N PHE A 25 -4.06 8.03 8.52
CA PHE A 25 -3.36 6.98 7.80
C PHE A 25 -1.83 7.20 7.69
N LYS A 26 -1.40 8.44 7.52
CA LYS A 26 0.03 8.78 7.40
C LYS A 26 0.79 8.77 8.72
N ALA A 27 0.09 8.88 9.84
CA ALA A 27 0.69 8.94 11.16
C ALA A 27 1.07 7.56 11.72
N GLN A 28 0.56 6.49 11.10
CA GLN A 28 0.82 5.12 11.52
C GLN A 28 2.30 4.78 11.44
N ARG A 29 2.77 4.03 12.42
CA ARG A 29 4.15 3.53 12.50
C ARG A 29 4.12 2.02 12.68
N ALA A 30 5.12 1.33 12.13
CA ALA A 30 5.25 -0.12 12.30
C ALA A 30 5.27 -0.54 13.79
N ALA A 31 5.84 0.32 14.66
CA ALA A 31 5.87 0.10 16.10
C ALA A 31 4.49 0.05 16.77
N ASP A 32 3.47 0.69 16.18
CA ASP A 32 2.11 0.69 16.71
C ASP A 32 1.50 -0.72 16.72
N TYR A 33 2.02 -1.62 15.90
CA TYR A 33 1.56 -3.00 15.72
C TYR A 33 2.47 -4.05 16.35
N ALA A 34 3.63 -3.67 16.89
CA ALA A 34 4.68 -4.59 17.34
C ALA A 34 4.21 -5.58 18.43
N HIS A 35 3.26 -5.18 19.27
CA HIS A 35 2.74 -5.99 20.37
C HIS A 35 1.43 -6.72 20.05
N SER A 36 1.04 -6.77 18.79
CA SER A 36 -0.16 -7.50 18.36
C SER A 36 -0.02 -9.00 18.62
N ALA A 37 -1.09 -9.63 19.09
CA ALA A 37 -1.10 -11.09 19.31
C ALA A 37 -0.95 -11.88 18.01
N VAL A 38 -1.47 -11.33 16.90
CA VAL A 38 -1.28 -11.90 15.56
C VAL A 38 0.04 -11.41 15.00
N GLN A 39 0.85 -12.33 14.46
CA GLN A 39 2.15 -12.02 13.86
C GLN A 39 2.10 -12.25 12.35
N PHE A 40 2.31 -11.18 11.59
CA PHE A 40 2.34 -11.21 10.14
C PHE A 40 3.78 -11.51 9.68
N ASP A 41 4.02 -12.71 9.18
CA ASP A 41 5.26 -13.07 8.46
C ASP A 41 4.93 -13.17 6.97
N LEU A 42 5.55 -12.33 6.13
CA LEU A 42 5.34 -12.32 4.68
C LEU A 42 5.65 -13.68 4.04
N ARG A 43 6.72 -14.37 4.49
CA ARG A 43 7.12 -15.67 3.96
C ARG A 43 6.08 -16.76 4.20
N ARG A 44 5.24 -16.59 5.20
CA ARG A 44 4.18 -17.52 5.56
C ARG A 44 2.83 -17.15 4.96
N HIS A 45 2.46 -15.85 5.09
CA HIS A 45 1.10 -15.41 4.81
C HIS A 45 0.93 -14.87 3.39
N LEU A 46 2.04 -14.46 2.76
CA LEU A 46 2.09 -14.08 1.35
C LEU A 46 2.94 -15.11 0.62
N ASN A 47 2.41 -16.33 0.45
CA ASN A 47 3.12 -17.47 -0.13
C ASN A 47 2.14 -18.41 -0.85
N GLY A 48 2.56 -18.96 -2.00
CA GLY A 48 1.71 -19.78 -2.87
C GLY A 48 0.69 -18.95 -3.65
N PRO A 49 -0.38 -19.58 -4.15
CA PRO A 49 -1.46 -18.93 -4.87
C PRO A 49 -2.35 -18.12 -3.91
N ILE A 50 -2.70 -16.89 -4.33
CA ILE A 50 -3.45 -15.93 -3.53
C ILE A 50 -4.56 -15.32 -4.38
N ASP A 51 -5.78 -15.34 -3.87
CA ASP A 51 -6.91 -14.59 -4.40
C ASP A 51 -6.94 -13.19 -3.77
N CYS A 52 -7.18 -12.20 -4.62
CA CYS A 52 -7.28 -10.81 -4.23
C CYS A 52 -8.51 -10.17 -4.86
N GLU A 53 -9.18 -9.31 -4.14
CA GLU A 53 -10.21 -8.41 -4.67
C GLU A 53 -10.05 -7.03 -4.04
N GLY A 54 -10.36 -5.98 -4.82
CA GLY A 54 -10.17 -4.63 -4.32
C GLY A 54 -10.92 -3.56 -5.08
N ILE A 55 -10.88 -2.37 -4.48
CA ILE A 55 -11.53 -1.16 -4.97
C ILE A 55 -10.49 -0.03 -4.97
N ILE A 56 -10.48 0.74 -6.05
CA ILE A 56 -9.68 1.94 -6.19
C ILE A 56 -10.61 3.15 -6.10
N TYR A 57 -10.29 4.05 -5.19
CA TYR A 57 -10.99 5.31 -4.97
C TYR A 57 -10.19 6.47 -5.54
N GLY A 58 -10.88 7.43 -6.12
CA GLY A 58 -10.31 8.70 -6.58
C GLY A 58 -10.09 9.71 -5.45
N PRO A 59 -9.60 10.92 -5.80
CA PRO A 59 -9.27 11.95 -4.81
C PRO A 59 -10.48 12.43 -3.99
N THR A 60 -11.68 12.31 -4.53
CA THR A 60 -12.94 12.69 -3.86
C THR A 60 -13.58 11.55 -3.05
N GLY A 61 -12.93 10.38 -2.95
CA GLY A 61 -13.46 9.20 -2.25
C GLY A 61 -14.49 8.39 -3.05
N ARG A 62 -14.74 8.75 -4.32
CA ARG A 62 -15.62 7.96 -5.19
C ARG A 62 -14.87 6.79 -5.79
N VAL A 63 -15.55 5.67 -5.98
CA VAL A 63 -15.00 4.49 -6.65
C VAL A 63 -14.69 4.82 -8.10
N LEU A 64 -13.45 4.56 -8.51
CA LEU A 64 -12.99 4.70 -9.89
C LEU A 64 -12.92 3.35 -10.61
N SER A 65 -12.54 2.29 -9.90
CA SER A 65 -12.38 0.95 -10.48
C SER A 65 -12.52 -0.12 -9.40
N ARG A 66 -12.88 -1.31 -9.84
CA ARG A 66 -12.88 -2.54 -9.06
C ARG A 66 -12.02 -3.56 -9.78
N PHE A 67 -11.43 -4.48 -9.04
CA PHE A 67 -10.65 -5.55 -9.64
C PHE A 67 -10.77 -6.84 -8.84
N VAL A 68 -10.52 -7.94 -9.53
CA VAL A 68 -10.12 -9.20 -8.94
C VAL A 68 -8.67 -9.46 -9.32
N GLY A 69 -7.92 -10.09 -8.43
CA GLY A 69 -6.50 -10.38 -8.62
C GLY A 69 -6.22 -11.86 -8.36
N ARG A 70 -5.31 -12.41 -9.17
CA ARG A 70 -4.69 -13.71 -8.94
C ARG A 70 -3.21 -13.49 -8.79
N PHE A 71 -2.70 -13.76 -7.60
CA PHE A 71 -1.30 -13.55 -7.26
C PHE A 71 -0.64 -14.88 -6.97
N HIS A 72 0.66 -14.92 -7.14
CA HIS A 72 1.47 -16.04 -6.70
C HIS A 72 2.76 -15.54 -6.08
N ALA A 73 3.01 -15.94 -4.84
CA ALA A 73 4.24 -15.61 -4.14
C ALA A 73 5.08 -16.86 -3.90
N SER A 74 6.40 -16.72 -3.98
CA SER A 74 7.36 -17.75 -3.64
C SER A 74 8.57 -17.16 -2.92
N TRP A 75 9.17 -17.92 -2.02
CA TRP A 75 10.28 -17.47 -1.20
C TRP A 75 11.47 -18.43 -1.27
N GLN A 76 12.67 -17.86 -1.40
CA GLN A 76 13.95 -18.55 -1.27
C GLN A 76 14.75 -17.87 -0.15
N GLY A 77 14.68 -18.41 1.05
CA GLY A 77 15.23 -17.74 2.23
C GLY A 77 14.55 -16.39 2.48
N ASN A 78 15.31 -15.32 2.38
CA ASN A 78 14.83 -13.95 2.60
C ASN A 78 14.42 -13.21 1.32
N ILE A 79 14.49 -13.86 0.16
CA ILE A 79 14.12 -13.28 -1.13
C ILE A 79 12.78 -13.86 -1.58
N GLY A 80 11.82 -13.00 -1.82
CA GLY A 80 10.49 -13.33 -2.29
C GLY A 80 10.21 -12.76 -3.67
N THR A 81 9.53 -13.53 -4.52
CA THR A 81 8.94 -13.06 -5.77
C THR A 81 7.44 -13.13 -5.64
N LEU A 82 6.75 -12.01 -5.92
CA LEU A 82 5.30 -11.94 -5.96
C LEU A 82 4.86 -11.49 -7.35
N THR A 83 4.22 -12.39 -8.09
CA THR A 83 3.55 -12.06 -9.36
C THR A 83 2.10 -11.74 -9.11
N GLU A 84 1.62 -10.69 -9.74
CA GLU A 84 0.27 -10.17 -9.58
C GLU A 84 -0.39 -10.05 -10.95
N ARG A 85 -1.59 -10.60 -11.11
CA ARG A 85 -2.43 -10.43 -12.27
C ARG A 85 -3.76 -9.84 -11.84
N PHE A 86 -4.05 -8.63 -12.29
CA PHE A 86 -5.27 -7.88 -12.02
C PHE A 86 -6.21 -7.92 -13.23
N GLU A 87 -7.48 -8.14 -12.97
CA GLU A 87 -8.57 -8.00 -13.95
C GLU A 87 -9.53 -6.92 -13.45
N TYR A 88 -9.55 -5.79 -14.15
CA TYR A 88 -10.36 -4.64 -13.78
C TYR A 88 -11.78 -4.74 -14.35
N ASP A 89 -12.74 -4.06 -13.71
CA ASP A 89 -14.13 -3.95 -14.19
C ASP A 89 -14.27 -3.29 -15.56
N SER A 90 -13.25 -2.57 -16.04
CA SER A 90 -13.11 -2.08 -17.42
C SER A 90 -12.77 -3.16 -18.45
N GLY A 91 -12.45 -4.38 -18.03
CA GLY A 91 -11.92 -5.45 -18.86
C GLY A 91 -10.39 -5.36 -19.09
N THR A 92 -9.73 -4.33 -18.57
CA THR A 92 -8.27 -4.22 -18.65
C THR A 92 -7.62 -5.27 -17.78
N VAL A 93 -6.55 -5.89 -18.28
CA VAL A 93 -5.68 -6.80 -17.50
C VAL A 93 -4.34 -6.12 -17.29
N GLN A 94 -3.81 -6.21 -16.08
CA GLN A 94 -2.47 -5.74 -15.73
C GLN A 94 -1.70 -6.86 -15.04
N GLU A 95 -0.46 -7.04 -15.42
CA GLU A 95 0.48 -7.94 -14.76
C GLU A 95 1.60 -7.13 -14.12
N ARG A 96 2.07 -7.59 -12.97
CA ARG A 96 3.11 -6.96 -12.18
C ARG A 96 3.91 -8.00 -11.44
N GLU A 97 5.20 -7.73 -11.22
CA GLU A 97 6.06 -8.57 -10.40
C GLU A 97 6.83 -7.72 -9.40
N TRP A 98 6.88 -8.22 -8.17
CA TRP A 98 7.70 -7.69 -7.10
C TRP A 98 8.84 -8.65 -6.78
N GLN A 99 9.99 -8.06 -6.51
CA GLN A 99 11.09 -8.71 -5.82
C GLN A 99 11.20 -8.12 -4.43
N LEU A 100 11.07 -8.96 -3.41
CA LEU A 100 11.07 -8.57 -2.01
C LEU A 100 12.31 -9.12 -1.34
N THR A 101 13.02 -8.30 -0.58
CA THR A 101 14.09 -8.76 0.31
C THR A 101 13.69 -8.45 1.74
N LEU A 102 13.54 -9.48 2.57
CA LEU A 102 13.13 -9.38 3.98
C LEU A 102 14.35 -9.65 4.87
N SER A 103 14.78 -8.64 5.62
CA SER A 103 15.85 -8.78 6.59
C SER A 103 15.37 -9.41 7.90
N ASP A 104 16.29 -9.99 8.68
CA ASP A 104 15.95 -10.67 9.94
C ASP A 104 15.36 -9.73 11.01
N ASP A 105 15.67 -8.44 10.94
CA ASP A 105 15.09 -7.40 11.80
C ASP A 105 13.70 -6.93 11.34
N GLY A 106 13.15 -7.51 10.26
CA GLY A 106 11.86 -7.18 9.68
C GLY A 106 11.89 -6.02 8.68
N ALA A 107 13.07 -5.47 8.33
CA ALA A 107 13.16 -4.47 7.27
C ALA A 107 12.90 -5.11 5.90
N ILE A 108 12.25 -4.37 5.01
CA ILE A 108 11.86 -4.84 3.67
C ILE A 108 12.43 -3.88 2.64
N GLN A 109 13.08 -4.43 1.62
CA GLN A 109 13.30 -3.77 0.33
C GLN A 109 12.35 -4.37 -0.69
N ALA A 110 11.76 -3.53 -1.54
CA ALA A 110 10.79 -3.96 -2.55
C ALA A 110 11.13 -3.31 -3.89
N ASP A 111 11.28 -4.13 -4.92
CA ASP A 111 11.61 -3.70 -6.27
C ASP A 111 10.55 -4.22 -7.25
N ALA A 112 10.17 -3.39 -8.23
CA ALA A 112 9.29 -3.75 -9.35
C ALA A 112 9.61 -2.87 -10.56
N ALA A 113 9.29 -3.33 -11.76
CA ALA A 113 9.61 -2.63 -13.01
C ALA A 113 8.97 -1.24 -13.14
N ASP A 114 7.85 -1.02 -12.48
CA ASP A 114 7.11 0.24 -12.47
C ASP A 114 7.49 1.17 -11.30
N LEU A 115 8.45 0.81 -10.47
CA LEU A 115 8.94 1.67 -9.40
C LEU A 115 10.00 2.66 -9.92
N VAL A 116 10.04 3.81 -9.27
CA VAL A 116 11.11 4.80 -9.40
C VAL A 116 12.03 4.68 -8.18
N GLY A 117 13.12 3.91 -8.37
CA GLY A 117 13.98 3.45 -7.28
C GLY A 117 13.33 2.31 -6.49
N SER A 118 14.06 1.78 -5.51
CA SER A 118 13.56 0.74 -4.62
C SER A 118 12.57 1.29 -3.60
N GLY A 119 11.54 0.52 -3.29
CA GLY A 119 10.67 0.71 -2.15
C GLY A 119 11.33 0.22 -0.86
N SER A 120 10.87 0.73 0.26
CA SER A 120 11.33 0.31 1.59
C SER A 120 10.17 0.18 2.55
N GLY A 121 10.33 -0.68 3.54
CA GLY A 121 9.28 -0.89 4.53
C GLY A 121 9.72 -1.73 5.71
N ARG A 122 8.73 -2.20 6.45
CA ARG A 122 8.95 -3.03 7.64
C ARG A 122 7.75 -3.91 7.93
N GLN A 123 8.05 -5.13 8.33
CA GLN A 123 7.14 -6.07 8.96
C GLN A 123 7.23 -5.88 10.48
N SER A 124 6.10 -5.74 11.16
CA SER A 124 6.06 -5.57 12.62
C SER A 124 4.71 -6.03 13.18
N GLY A 125 4.73 -7.01 14.08
CA GLY A 125 3.52 -7.56 14.66
C GLY A 125 2.50 -7.99 13.60
N SER A 126 1.29 -7.46 13.63
CA SER A 126 0.22 -7.82 12.70
C SER A 126 0.22 -7.02 11.38
N ALA A 127 1.23 -6.18 11.15
CA ALA A 127 1.22 -5.28 9.99
C ALA A 127 2.53 -5.31 9.19
N VAL A 128 2.40 -5.01 7.92
CA VAL A 128 3.49 -4.73 6.98
C VAL A 128 3.24 -3.37 6.38
N HIS A 129 4.29 -2.58 6.31
CA HIS A 129 4.28 -1.24 5.74
C HIS A 129 5.33 -1.12 4.65
N LEU A 130 4.95 -0.51 3.53
CA LEU A 130 5.85 -0.19 2.42
C LEU A 130 5.65 1.27 1.99
N ASN A 131 6.76 1.94 1.65
CA ASN A 131 6.77 3.22 0.96
C ASN A 131 7.55 3.06 -0.34
N TYR A 132 6.96 3.52 -1.43
CA TYR A 132 7.58 3.47 -2.75
C TYR A 132 7.04 4.57 -3.67
N LYS A 133 7.68 4.75 -4.83
CA LYS A 133 7.19 5.63 -5.89
C LYS A 133 6.83 4.77 -7.09
N ILE A 134 5.56 4.75 -7.45
CA ILE A 134 5.07 4.03 -8.63
C ILE A 134 4.94 4.98 -9.82
N ARG A 135 5.34 4.53 -11.01
CA ARG A 135 5.08 5.18 -12.28
C ARG A 135 3.87 4.54 -12.94
N LEU A 136 2.81 5.29 -13.11
CA LEU A 136 1.64 4.82 -13.84
C LEU A 136 1.97 4.57 -15.32
N PRO A 137 1.29 3.63 -15.99
CA PRO A 137 1.46 3.42 -17.43
C PRO A 137 1.11 4.69 -18.22
N ALA A 138 1.65 4.81 -19.45
CA ALA A 138 1.40 5.96 -20.31
C ALA A 138 -0.10 6.19 -20.58
N SER A 139 -0.88 5.12 -20.71
CA SER A 139 -2.34 5.15 -20.84
C SER A 139 -3.06 5.81 -19.64
N ALA A 140 -2.43 5.79 -18.45
CA ALA A 140 -2.90 6.48 -17.24
C ALA A 140 -2.09 7.76 -16.95
N GLY A 141 -1.47 8.36 -17.96
CA GLY A 141 -0.78 9.65 -17.92
C GLY A 141 0.68 9.60 -17.46
N GLY A 142 1.29 8.43 -17.24
CA GLY A 142 2.72 8.28 -16.92
C GLY A 142 3.18 8.95 -15.62
N HIS A 143 2.24 9.32 -14.75
CA HIS A 143 2.53 10.07 -13.52
C HIS A 143 3.31 9.22 -12.52
N VAL A 144 4.23 9.85 -11.82
CA VAL A 144 4.90 9.26 -10.64
C VAL A 144 4.11 9.65 -9.39
N LEU A 145 3.69 8.65 -8.62
CA LEU A 145 2.94 8.80 -7.39
C LEU A 145 3.75 8.26 -6.21
N ALA A 146 3.82 9.02 -5.12
CA ALA A 146 4.33 8.50 -3.86
C ALA A 146 3.24 7.63 -3.22
N THR A 147 3.60 6.41 -2.86
CA THR A 147 2.67 5.43 -2.28
C THR A 147 3.08 5.10 -0.86
N THR A 148 2.10 5.14 0.03
CA THR A 148 2.18 4.55 1.37
C THR A 148 1.21 3.39 1.40
N ASP A 149 1.73 2.21 1.68
CA ASP A 149 1.03 0.94 1.58
C ASP A 149 1.08 0.21 2.91
N TRP A 150 -0.07 -0.20 3.40
CA TRP A 150 -0.21 -0.97 4.62
C TRP A 150 -0.98 -2.26 4.35
N MET A 151 -0.47 -3.35 4.89
CA MET A 151 -1.14 -4.64 4.92
C MET A 151 -1.31 -5.07 6.38
N TYR A 152 -2.50 -5.54 6.73
CA TYR A 152 -2.85 -5.96 8.08
C TYR A 152 -3.35 -7.40 8.05
N LEU A 153 -2.77 -8.26 8.87
CA LEU A 153 -3.20 -9.65 9.00
C LEU A 153 -4.38 -9.73 9.97
N GLY A 154 -5.51 -10.18 9.47
CA GLY A 154 -6.69 -10.48 10.28
C GLY A 154 -6.59 -11.80 11.04
N PRO A 155 -7.41 -12.00 12.09
CA PRO A 155 -7.40 -13.24 12.89
C PRO A 155 -7.74 -14.50 12.08
N ASN A 156 -8.43 -14.36 10.98
CA ASN A 156 -8.82 -15.44 10.06
C ASN A 156 -7.77 -15.71 8.95
N GLY A 157 -6.61 -15.05 9.01
CA GLY A 157 -5.57 -15.17 7.99
C GLY A 157 -5.79 -14.32 6.72
N THR A 158 -6.88 -13.57 6.63
CA THR A 158 -7.09 -12.60 5.55
C THR A 158 -6.17 -11.40 5.76
N ILE A 159 -5.48 -10.99 4.71
CA ILE A 159 -4.70 -9.76 4.68
C ILE A 159 -5.59 -8.66 4.13
N VAL A 160 -5.73 -7.57 4.87
CA VAL A 160 -6.39 -6.34 4.40
C VAL A 160 -5.31 -5.36 3.99
N ASN A 161 -5.31 -4.97 2.72
CA ASN A 161 -4.39 -4.00 2.16
C ASN A 161 -5.07 -2.65 2.02
N ARG A 162 -4.37 -1.59 2.39
CA ARG A 162 -4.79 -0.22 2.16
C ARG A 162 -3.60 0.61 1.71
N SER A 163 -3.68 1.17 0.50
CA SER A 163 -2.65 2.01 -0.09
C SER A 163 -3.18 3.40 -0.37
N GLN A 164 -2.37 4.42 -0.12
CA GLN A 164 -2.68 5.79 -0.52
C GLN A 164 -1.65 6.30 -1.50
N PHE A 165 -2.15 6.88 -2.59
CA PHE A 165 -1.35 7.46 -3.66
C PHE A 165 -1.35 8.97 -3.56
N HIS A 166 -0.16 9.58 -3.60
CA HIS A 166 0.01 11.02 -3.45
C HIS A 166 0.78 11.61 -4.62
N LYS A 167 0.34 12.79 -5.08
CA LYS A 167 1.05 13.61 -6.04
C LYS A 167 1.21 15.01 -5.44
N PHE A 168 2.43 15.54 -5.40
CA PHE A 168 2.73 16.81 -4.76
C PHE A 168 2.21 16.93 -3.31
N GLY A 169 2.24 15.83 -2.55
CA GLY A 169 1.74 15.76 -1.17
C GLY A 169 0.23 15.59 -1.02
N LEU A 170 -0.56 15.77 -2.07
CA LEU A 170 -2.02 15.60 -2.07
C LEU A 170 -2.41 14.14 -2.36
N LYS A 171 -3.37 13.60 -1.62
CA LYS A 171 -3.95 12.29 -1.90
C LYS A 171 -4.74 12.34 -3.21
N VAL A 172 -4.32 11.57 -4.21
CA VAL A 172 -4.95 11.48 -5.53
C VAL A 172 -5.67 10.17 -5.76
N GLY A 173 -5.47 9.19 -4.89
CA GLY A 173 -6.16 7.91 -4.94
C GLY A 173 -5.92 7.09 -3.68
N GLU A 174 -6.74 6.07 -3.54
CA GLU A 174 -6.64 5.09 -2.45
C GLU A 174 -7.09 3.73 -2.96
N LEU A 175 -6.38 2.68 -2.57
CA LEU A 175 -6.75 1.30 -2.85
C LEU A 175 -7.06 0.62 -1.53
N VAL A 176 -8.13 -0.16 -1.51
CA VAL A 176 -8.44 -1.10 -0.44
C VAL A 176 -8.69 -2.46 -1.08
N ALA A 177 -7.97 -3.47 -0.60
CA ALA A 177 -8.10 -4.83 -1.10
C ALA A 177 -8.04 -5.85 0.04
N THR A 178 -8.51 -7.04 -0.25
CA THR A 178 -8.29 -8.23 0.59
C THR A 178 -7.49 -9.26 -0.19
N MET A 179 -6.63 -9.97 0.51
CA MET A 179 -5.84 -11.07 -0.02
C MET A 179 -5.98 -12.28 0.90
N ARG A 180 -6.10 -13.46 0.33
CA ARG A 180 -6.17 -14.73 1.07
C ARG A 180 -5.59 -15.86 0.24
N PRO A 181 -5.09 -16.92 0.86
CA PRO A 181 -4.70 -18.11 0.12
C PRO A 181 -5.84 -18.57 -0.79
N ALA A 182 -5.53 -18.85 -2.06
CA ALA A 182 -6.52 -19.36 -2.99
C ALA A 182 -7.02 -20.74 -2.54
N ALA A 183 -8.31 -21.01 -2.73
CA ALA A 183 -8.85 -22.33 -2.44
C ALA A 183 -8.16 -23.38 -3.31
N VAL A 184 -7.69 -24.45 -2.69
CA VAL A 184 -7.22 -25.64 -3.41
C VAL A 184 -8.45 -26.34 -3.97
N VAL A 185 -8.63 -26.28 -5.28
CA VAL A 185 -9.69 -26.99 -6.01
C VAL A 185 -9.23 -28.41 -6.29
#